data_e05e759bc2a558b231172751421b6c5c
#
_entry.id   e05e759bc2a558b231172751421b6c5c
#
_cell.length_a   1.000
_cell.length_b   1.000
_cell.length_c   1.000
_cell.angle_alpha   90.00
_cell.angle_beta   90.00
_cell.angle_gamma   90.00
#
_symmetry.space_group_name_H-M   'P 1'
#
loop_
_entity.id
_entity.type
_entity.pdbx_description
1 polymer ?
#
loop_
_entity_poly.entity_id
_entity_poly.type
_entity_poly.pdbx_seq_one_letter_code
_entity_poly.pdbx_strand_id
1 'polypeptide(L)'
;MRDFGKRYNYKYIINFIKKIFIQANFSAFDANIIASSLVKADLRGVWSHGIARTSIYYKRVEQGLAKKNPKIKLKKIFPTITHIDGDNGLGFVVANKAIKECIKLAKKNGVGIRSEEHTV
;
A
#
# COMPACT_ATOMS: atom_id res chain seq x y z
N MET A 1 -2.04 17.45 -28.80
CA MET A 1 -2.61 16.18 -28.34
C MET A 1 -1.56 15.44 -27.52
N ARG A 2 -1.82 15.13 -26.27
CA ARG A 2 -0.86 14.32 -25.50
C ARG A 2 -0.86 12.91 -26.05
N ASP A 3 0.29 12.44 -26.50
CA ASP A 3 0.49 11.02 -26.81
C ASP A 3 0.54 10.26 -25.48
N PHE A 4 -0.56 9.55 -25.20
CA PHE A 4 -0.66 8.73 -23.98
C PHE A 4 0.08 7.37 -24.11
N GLY A 5 0.85 7.18 -25.17
CA GLY A 5 1.58 5.93 -25.40
C GLY A 5 0.66 4.71 -25.58
N LYS A 6 1.22 3.53 -25.43
CA LYS A 6 0.47 2.27 -25.52
C LYS A 6 -0.43 2.08 -24.30
N ARG A 7 -1.67 1.65 -24.54
CA ARG A 7 -2.62 1.28 -23.48
C ARG A 7 -2.56 -0.23 -23.26
N TYR A 8 -2.59 -0.62 -21.99
CA TYR A 8 -2.61 -2.01 -21.57
C TYR A 8 -3.83 -2.29 -20.69
N ASN A 9 -4.26 -3.55 -20.66
CA ASN A 9 -5.30 -3.97 -19.73
C ASN A 9 -4.79 -3.81 -18.29
N TYR A 10 -5.58 -3.16 -17.43
CA TYR A 10 -5.18 -2.88 -16.05
C TYR A 10 -4.89 -4.14 -15.22
N LYS A 11 -5.61 -5.24 -15.47
CA LYS A 11 -5.37 -6.53 -14.80
C LYS A 11 -4.01 -7.11 -15.15
N TYR A 12 -3.61 -6.96 -16.41
CA TYR A 12 -2.28 -7.37 -16.88
C TYR A 12 -1.18 -6.58 -16.14
N ILE A 13 -1.35 -5.26 -16.02
CA ILE A 13 -0.38 -4.40 -15.32
C ILE A 13 -0.33 -4.74 -13.83
N ILE A 14 -1.46 -4.98 -13.17
CA ILE A 14 -1.48 -5.43 -11.77
C ILE A 14 -0.66 -6.71 -11.60
N ASN A 15 -0.88 -7.71 -12.45
CA ASN A 15 -0.16 -8.97 -12.38
C ASN A 15 1.35 -8.79 -12.65
N PHE A 16 1.71 -7.92 -13.57
CA PHE A 16 3.11 -7.61 -13.88
C PHE A 16 3.82 -6.99 -12.67
N ILE A 17 3.25 -5.95 -12.07
CA ILE A 17 3.83 -5.28 -10.89
C ILE A 17 3.84 -6.22 -9.68
N LYS A 18 2.78 -7.00 -9.48
CA LYS A 18 2.71 -8.01 -8.43
C LYS A 18 3.88 -8.99 -8.51
N LYS A 19 4.21 -9.49 -9.70
CA LYS A 19 5.36 -10.39 -9.91
C LYS A 19 6.68 -9.71 -9.52
N ILE A 20 6.86 -8.43 -9.83
CA ILE A 20 8.07 -7.68 -9.46
C ILE A 20 8.25 -7.70 -7.92
N PHE A 21 7.21 -7.41 -7.15
CA PHE A 21 7.29 -7.40 -5.70
C PHE A 21 7.38 -8.81 -5.07
N ILE A 22 6.79 -9.83 -5.69
CA ILE A 22 7.00 -11.23 -5.28
C ILE A 22 8.46 -11.61 -5.45
N GLN A 23 9.10 -11.26 -6.56
CA GLN A 23 10.54 -11.48 -6.78
C GLN A 23 11.41 -10.72 -5.78
N ALA A 24 10.93 -9.59 -5.27
CA ALA A 24 11.57 -8.86 -4.18
C ALA A 24 11.27 -9.44 -2.79
N ASN A 25 10.72 -10.65 -2.72
CA ASN A 25 10.37 -11.39 -1.49
C ASN A 25 9.22 -10.79 -0.65
N PHE A 26 8.31 -10.07 -1.28
CA PHE A 26 7.01 -9.76 -0.66
C PHE A 26 6.09 -10.98 -0.70
N SER A 27 5.17 -11.09 0.27
CA SER A 27 4.07 -12.03 0.17
C SER A 27 3.20 -11.73 -1.05
N ALA A 28 2.55 -12.75 -1.61
CA ALA A 28 1.62 -12.55 -2.72
C ALA A 28 0.47 -11.58 -2.36
N PHE A 29 0.04 -11.59 -1.10
CA PHE A 29 -1.00 -10.69 -0.58
C PHE A 29 -0.52 -9.23 -0.59
N ASP A 30 0.64 -8.94 -0.01
CA ASP A 30 1.19 -7.58 0.07
C ASP A 30 1.58 -7.06 -1.32
N ALA A 31 2.19 -7.90 -2.16
CA ALA A 31 2.51 -7.56 -3.54
C ALA A 31 1.26 -7.17 -4.35
N ASN A 32 0.14 -7.85 -4.12
CA ASN A 32 -1.14 -7.51 -4.76
C ASN A 32 -1.70 -6.18 -4.27
N ILE A 33 -1.58 -5.87 -2.98
CA ILE A 33 -2.00 -4.57 -2.41
C ILE A 33 -1.20 -3.44 -3.07
N ILE A 34 0.11 -3.58 -3.14
CA ILE A 34 1.01 -2.57 -3.74
C ILE A 34 0.64 -2.37 -5.22
N ALA A 35 0.59 -3.44 -6.00
CA ALA A 35 0.29 -3.39 -7.42
C ALA A 35 -1.09 -2.79 -7.72
N SER A 36 -2.11 -3.23 -7.01
CA SER A 36 -3.49 -2.73 -7.15
C SER A 36 -3.61 -1.26 -6.81
N SER A 37 -2.90 -0.81 -5.77
CA SER A 37 -2.94 0.59 -5.33
C SER A 37 -2.30 1.51 -6.37
N LEU A 38 -1.16 1.15 -6.93
CA LEU A 38 -0.48 1.90 -7.98
C LEU A 38 -1.34 2.00 -9.25
N VAL A 39 -1.89 0.89 -9.70
CA VAL A 39 -2.75 0.87 -10.90
C VAL A 39 -4.04 1.65 -10.68
N LYS A 40 -4.66 1.56 -9.50
CA LYS A 40 -5.85 2.35 -9.16
C LYS A 40 -5.59 3.85 -9.18
N ALA A 41 -4.40 4.31 -8.80
CA ALA A 41 -4.03 5.72 -8.89
C ALA A 41 -4.04 6.19 -10.36
N ASP A 42 -3.45 5.42 -11.26
CA ASP A 42 -3.47 5.73 -12.70
C ASP A 42 -4.89 5.70 -13.29
N LEU A 43 -5.69 4.70 -12.93
CA LEU A 43 -7.09 4.61 -13.38
C LEU A 43 -7.95 5.79 -12.92
N ARG A 44 -7.55 6.46 -11.84
CA ARG A 44 -8.20 7.68 -11.32
C ARG A 44 -7.57 8.97 -11.87
N GLY A 45 -6.59 8.87 -12.77
CA GLY A 45 -5.89 10.03 -13.34
C GLY A 45 -4.82 10.65 -12.43
N VAL A 46 -4.42 9.96 -11.36
CA VAL A 46 -3.39 10.43 -10.41
C VAL A 46 -2.04 9.80 -10.76
N TRP A 47 -1.52 10.13 -11.91
CA TRP A 47 -0.32 9.50 -12.49
C TRP A 47 0.96 9.72 -11.70
N SER A 48 1.04 10.83 -10.95
CA SER A 48 2.19 11.12 -10.07
C SER A 48 2.33 10.12 -8.92
N HIS A 49 1.28 9.34 -8.61
CA HIS A 49 1.22 8.35 -7.54
C HIS A 49 0.92 6.94 -8.04
N GLY A 50 0.97 6.74 -9.34
CA GLY A 50 0.64 5.49 -10.01
C GLY A 50 1.85 4.61 -10.35
N ILE A 51 1.74 3.91 -11.45
CA ILE A 51 2.71 2.90 -11.95
C ILE A 51 4.12 3.46 -12.08
N ALA A 52 4.27 4.74 -12.44
CA ALA A 52 5.57 5.42 -12.54
C ALA A 52 6.38 5.37 -11.22
N ARG A 53 5.72 5.18 -10.09
CA ARG A 53 6.38 5.04 -8.77
C ARG A 53 6.92 3.64 -8.46
N THR A 54 6.60 2.63 -9.25
CA THR A 54 7.01 1.24 -9.00
C THR A 54 8.51 1.12 -8.77
N SER A 55 9.34 1.74 -9.62
CA SER A 55 10.80 1.67 -9.51
C SER A 55 11.33 2.32 -8.24
N ILE A 56 10.73 3.42 -7.80
CA ILE A 56 11.13 4.13 -6.57
C ILE A 56 10.87 3.25 -5.35
N TYR A 57 9.68 2.66 -5.24
CA TYR A 57 9.35 1.77 -4.12
C TYR A 57 10.20 0.51 -4.12
N TYR A 58 10.43 -0.08 -5.29
CA TYR A 58 11.32 -1.23 -5.44
C TYR A 58 12.73 -0.93 -4.94
N LYS A 59 13.33 0.19 -5.39
CA LYS A 59 14.66 0.63 -4.96
C LYS A 59 14.73 0.87 -3.45
N ARG A 60 13.73 1.48 -2.84
CA ARG A 60 13.69 1.69 -1.39
C ARG A 60 13.74 0.38 -0.62
N VAL A 61 13.06 -0.64 -1.11
CA VAL A 61 13.08 -1.98 -0.52
C VAL A 61 14.45 -2.64 -0.69
N GLU A 62 15.06 -2.55 -1.86
CA GLU A 62 16.39 -3.11 -2.11
C GLU A 62 17.47 -2.42 -1.26
N GLN A 63 17.35 -1.13 -1.04
CA GLN A 63 18.26 -0.36 -0.18
C GLN A 63 18.01 -0.54 1.31
N GLY A 64 17.04 -1.35 1.71
CA GLY A 64 16.68 -1.57 3.11
C GLY A 64 15.97 -0.37 3.77
N LEU A 65 15.55 0.63 2.99
CA LEU A 65 14.81 1.80 3.48
C LEU A 65 13.34 1.47 3.81
N ALA A 66 12.83 0.38 3.28
CA ALA A 66 11.52 -0.14 3.61
C ALA A 66 11.57 -1.65 3.82
N LYS A 67 10.84 -2.15 4.82
CA LYS A 67 10.78 -3.58 5.14
C LYS A 67 9.80 -4.32 4.25
N LYS A 68 10.21 -5.52 3.80
CA LYS A 68 9.36 -6.44 3.03
C LYS A 68 8.32 -7.13 3.89
N ASN A 69 8.66 -7.46 5.13
CA ASN A 69 7.84 -8.15 6.11
C ASN A 69 7.76 -7.34 7.41
N PRO A 70 7.08 -6.18 7.41
CA PRO A 70 6.98 -5.35 8.59
C PRO A 70 6.14 -6.04 9.68
N LYS A 71 6.57 -5.95 10.92
CA LYS A 71 5.81 -6.39 12.10
C LYS A 71 4.88 -5.26 12.56
N ILE A 72 3.83 -5.05 11.82
CA ILE A 72 2.87 -3.97 12.07
C ILE A 72 2.16 -4.20 13.41
N LYS A 73 2.25 -3.22 14.30
CA LYS A 73 1.63 -3.25 15.63
C LYS A 73 0.44 -2.30 15.70
N LEU A 74 -0.61 -2.76 16.35
CA LEU A 74 -1.82 -2.00 16.60
C LEU A 74 -1.88 -1.68 18.09
N LYS A 75 -1.92 -0.40 18.44
CA LYS A 75 -2.09 0.07 19.82
C LYS A 75 -3.40 0.82 19.97
N LYS A 76 -4.35 0.22 20.66
CA LYS A 76 -5.62 0.87 20.98
C LYS A 76 -5.39 1.98 22.01
N ILE A 77 -5.71 3.21 21.64
CA ILE A 77 -5.57 4.39 22.52
C ILE A 77 -6.88 4.66 23.25
N PHE A 78 -7.99 4.64 22.52
CA PHE A 78 -9.35 4.75 23.03
C PHE A 78 -10.23 3.72 22.34
N PRO A 79 -11.48 3.49 22.78
CA PRO A 79 -12.39 2.56 22.12
C PRO A 79 -12.57 2.81 20.62
N THR A 80 -12.44 4.07 20.19
CA THR A 80 -12.61 4.51 18.79
C THR A 80 -11.32 4.85 18.07
N ILE A 81 -10.17 4.82 18.77
CA ILE A 81 -8.88 5.31 18.24
C ILE A 81 -7.80 4.24 18.37
N THR A 82 -7.15 3.92 17.26
CA THR A 82 -5.99 3.04 17.22
C THR A 82 -4.80 3.74 16.58
N HIS A 83 -3.63 3.62 17.21
CA HIS A 83 -2.35 3.97 16.61
C HIS A 83 -1.72 2.73 15.96
N ILE A 84 -1.17 2.90 14.78
CA ILE A 84 -0.54 1.83 14.01
C ILE A 84 0.94 2.17 13.80
N ASP A 85 1.81 1.34 14.39
CA ASP A 85 3.23 1.33 14.09
C ASP A 85 3.46 0.43 12.88
N GLY A 86 3.82 1.03 11.77
CA GLY A 86 4.04 0.34 10.50
C GLY A 86 5.37 -0.40 10.39
N ASP A 87 6.24 -0.31 11.42
CA ASP A 87 7.54 -0.98 11.45
C ASP A 87 8.35 -0.76 10.16
N ASN A 88 8.35 0.47 9.67
CA ASN A 88 9.04 0.84 8.43
C ASN A 88 8.58 0.05 7.17
N GLY A 89 7.35 -0.44 7.16
CA GLY A 89 6.74 -1.04 5.99
C GLY A 89 6.33 -0.02 4.95
N LEU A 90 6.08 -0.47 3.71
CA LEU A 90 5.51 0.39 2.68
C LEU A 90 4.11 0.84 3.07
N GLY A 91 3.80 2.13 2.85
CA GLY A 91 2.54 2.75 3.23
C GLY A 91 1.30 2.02 2.71
N PHE A 92 1.35 1.43 1.53
CA PHE A 92 0.25 0.62 0.98
C PHE A 92 -0.14 -0.54 1.88
N VAL A 93 0.84 -1.28 2.38
CA VAL A 93 0.64 -2.46 3.23
C VAL A 93 0.14 -2.03 4.61
N VAL A 94 0.77 -1.01 5.19
CA VAL A 94 0.41 -0.46 6.51
C VAL A 94 -1.01 0.12 6.48
N ALA A 95 -1.31 0.96 5.49
CA ALA A 95 -2.62 1.59 5.33
C ALA A 95 -3.75 0.57 5.11
N ASN A 96 -3.50 -0.52 4.37
CA ASN A 96 -4.48 -1.58 4.19
C ASN A 96 -4.85 -2.26 5.52
N LYS A 97 -3.88 -2.51 6.39
CA LYS A 97 -4.12 -3.07 7.72
C LYS A 97 -4.81 -2.05 8.63
N ALA A 98 -4.37 -0.82 8.58
CA ALA A 98 -4.90 0.29 9.36
C ALA A 98 -6.37 0.59 9.06
N ILE A 99 -6.77 0.62 7.79
CA ILE A 99 -8.17 0.86 7.41
C ILE A 99 -9.10 -0.28 7.83
N LYS A 100 -8.64 -1.51 7.78
CA LYS A 100 -9.42 -2.67 8.25
C LYS A 100 -9.72 -2.55 9.75
N GLU A 101 -8.74 -2.14 10.55
CA GLU A 101 -8.94 -1.89 11.98
C GLU A 101 -9.89 -0.72 12.21
N CYS A 102 -9.72 0.37 11.50
CA CYS A 102 -10.59 1.54 11.58
C CYS A 102 -12.06 1.18 11.28
N ILE A 103 -12.30 0.36 10.27
CA ILE A 103 -13.64 -0.15 9.93
C ILE A 103 -14.23 -0.98 11.07
N LYS A 104 -13.45 -1.85 11.72
CA LYS A 104 -13.92 -2.63 12.88
C LYS A 104 -14.34 -1.72 14.03
N LEU A 105 -13.53 -0.70 14.34
CA LEU A 105 -13.85 0.27 15.38
C LEU A 105 -15.14 1.03 15.06
N ALA A 106 -15.28 1.48 13.82
CA ALA A 106 -16.47 2.19 13.36
C ALA A 106 -17.74 1.32 13.44
N LYS A 107 -17.65 0.06 13.04
CA LYS A 107 -18.80 -0.89 13.16
C LYS A 107 -19.23 -1.11 14.59
N LYS A 108 -18.28 -1.12 15.54
CA LYS A 108 -18.56 -1.36 16.96
C LYS A 108 -19.04 -0.11 17.68
N ASN A 109 -18.49 1.05 17.35
CA ASN A 109 -18.63 2.29 18.14
C ASN A 109 -19.26 3.44 17.36
N GLY A 110 -19.66 3.24 16.10
CA GLY A 110 -20.21 4.28 15.21
C GLY A 110 -19.15 5.12 14.51
N VAL A 111 -17.93 5.20 15.04
CA VAL A 111 -16.78 5.92 14.48
C VAL A 111 -15.50 5.15 14.76
N GLY A 112 -14.54 5.24 13.84
CA GLY A 112 -13.19 4.72 14.00
C GLY A 112 -12.17 5.73 13.50
N ILE A 113 -11.14 5.99 14.29
CA ILE A 113 -10.04 6.90 13.99
C ILE A 113 -8.74 6.13 14.08
N ARG A 114 -7.82 6.40 13.15
CA ARG A 114 -6.48 5.84 13.16
C ARG A 114 -5.42 6.89 12.94
N SER A 115 -4.28 6.70 13.56
CA SER A 115 -3.01 7.30 13.16
C SER A 115 -2.06 6.19 12.75
N GLU A 116 -1.17 6.46 11.83
CA GLU A 116 -0.22 5.46 11.36
C GLU A 116 1.14 6.08 11.05
N GLU A 117 2.20 5.29 11.30
CA GLU A 117 3.56 5.58 10.89
C GLU A 117 4.03 4.51 9.90
N HIS A 118 4.63 4.94 8.80
CA HIS A 118 5.12 4.06 7.74
C HIS A 118 6.18 4.77 6.90
N THR A 119 6.89 4.01 6.08
CA THR A 119 7.79 4.56 5.06
C THR A 119 6.99 5.06 3.85
N VAL A 120 7.29 6.25 3.43
CA VAL A 120 6.67 6.93 2.27
C VAL A 120 7.52 6.74 1.02
#